data_bfbd12920f954fa67fd3a7bcd7e88863
#
_entry.id   bfbd12920f954fa67fd3a7bcd7e88863
#
_cell.length_a   1.000
_cell.length_b   1.000
_cell.length_c   1.000
_cell.angle_alpha   90.00
_cell.angle_beta   90.00
_cell.angle_gamma   90.00
#
_symmetry.space_group_name_H-M   'P 1'
#
loop_
_entity.id
_entity.type
_entity.pdbx_description
1 polymer ?
#
loop_
_entity_poly.entity_id
_entity_poly.type
_entity_poly.pdbx_seq_one_letter_code
_entity_poly.pdbx_strand_id
1 'polypeptide(L)'
;MDDSTHHTGTAHDPDTHEGHHAHADQHGEHAHGASWPTAAKATLHCLTGCAIGEILGMVIGTALLWGNVQTMVLAISLAFLFGYSFTLFAVRRAGLDFKSAVKVALAADTVSIAVMELVDNGIIALTPGAMDAHLSDGLFWSALLGGFVVAFLITTPVNKWMIGRGKGHAVVHAYH
;
A
#
# COMPACT_ATOMS: atom_id res chain seq x y z
N MET A 1 34.76 0.74 -81.42
CA MET A 1 34.63 2.17 -81.21
C MET A 1 34.36 2.29 -79.73
N ASP A 2 35.45 2.38 -79.04
CA ASP A 2 36.09 3.61 -78.58
C ASP A 2 35.24 4.23 -77.50
N ASP A 3 35.62 4.56 -76.34
CA ASP A 3 36.97 4.85 -75.80
C ASP A 3 36.71 5.18 -74.31
N SER A 4 37.48 4.67 -73.44
CA SER A 4 38.41 5.42 -72.58
C SER A 4 37.75 6.61 -71.88
N THR A 5 37.95 6.88 -70.65
CA THR A 5 39.12 6.91 -69.82
C THR A 5 38.77 7.59 -68.46
N HIS A 6 39.46 7.16 -67.41
CA HIS A 6 40.17 7.98 -66.45
C HIS A 6 39.32 8.98 -65.61
N HIS A 7 39.54 9.19 -64.42
CA HIS A 7 40.66 9.11 -63.49
C HIS A 7 40.14 9.47 -62.05
N THR A 8 40.71 8.84 -61.14
CA THR A 8 41.42 9.41 -60.00
C THR A 8 40.62 10.39 -59.11
N GLY A 9 40.59 10.20 -57.93
CA GLY A 9 41.57 10.14 -56.94
C GLY A 9 41.00 10.53 -55.60
N THR A 10 41.52 9.86 -54.64
CA THR A 10 41.99 10.33 -53.39
C THR A 10 41.13 11.21 -52.52
N ALA A 11 40.91 10.72 -51.36
CA ALA A 11 41.30 11.16 -50.02
C ALA A 11 40.27 10.62 -49.06
N HIS A 12 40.54 9.64 -48.44
CA HIS A 12 41.05 9.40 -47.13
C HIS A 12 40.86 10.62 -46.25
N ASP A 13 39.82 10.56 -45.43
CA ASP A 13 39.83 11.27 -44.17
C ASP A 13 39.23 10.36 -43.09
N PRO A 14 40.09 9.88 -42.21
CA PRO A 14 39.64 9.17 -41.03
C PRO A 14 39.66 10.17 -39.90
N ASP A 15 38.55 10.65 -39.50
CA ASP A 15 38.51 11.20 -38.15
C ASP A 15 37.08 11.44 -37.68
N THR A 16 36.92 11.01 -36.49
CA THR A 16 35.96 11.47 -35.48
C THR A 16 34.50 11.05 -35.67
N HIS A 17 34.19 9.88 -35.19
CA HIS A 17 32.94 9.68 -34.48
C HIS A 17 33.16 8.85 -33.23
N GLU A 18 33.80 9.45 -32.29
CA GLU A 18 33.54 9.15 -30.88
C GLU A 18 32.18 9.73 -30.51
N GLY A 19 31.21 8.91 -30.66
CA GLY A 19 29.87 9.10 -30.15
C GLY A 19 29.47 7.82 -29.46
N HIS A 20 30.25 7.40 -28.48
CA HIS A 20 29.80 6.42 -27.51
C HIS A 20 28.66 7.06 -26.72
N HIS A 21 27.47 6.98 -27.28
CA HIS A 21 26.29 7.04 -26.45
C HIS A 21 26.39 5.83 -25.52
N ALA A 22 26.90 6.11 -24.36
CA ALA A 22 26.73 5.30 -23.20
C ALA A 22 25.21 5.12 -23.00
N HIS A 23 24.68 4.05 -23.57
CA HIS A 23 23.48 3.44 -23.04
C HIS A 23 23.90 2.83 -21.70
N ALA A 24 24.09 3.74 -20.73
CA ALA A 24 24.21 3.37 -19.36
C ALA A 24 22.91 2.65 -18.99
N ASP A 25 23.03 1.35 -18.91
CA ASP A 25 22.41 0.48 -17.91
C ASP A 25 21.10 0.99 -17.31
N GLN A 26 20.01 0.93 -18.05
CA GLN A 26 18.65 0.96 -17.51
C GLN A 26 18.08 -0.47 -17.31
N HIS A 27 18.92 -1.49 -17.24
CA HIS A 27 18.48 -2.86 -16.98
C HIS A 27 18.56 -3.29 -15.51
N GLY A 28 18.59 -2.33 -14.58
CA GLY A 28 18.71 -2.58 -13.14
C GLY A 28 17.45 -2.44 -12.30
N GLU A 29 16.28 -2.11 -12.86
CA GLU A 29 15.11 -1.74 -12.03
C GLU A 29 13.98 -2.76 -11.93
N HIS A 30 14.16 -3.99 -12.39
CA HIS A 30 13.10 -5.00 -12.32
C HIS A 30 13.16 -5.93 -11.10
N ALA A 31 13.95 -5.60 -10.10
CA ALA A 31 14.01 -6.35 -8.85
C ALA A 31 13.84 -5.43 -7.63
N HIS A 32 12.92 -4.45 -7.68
CA HIS A 32 12.49 -3.81 -6.45
C HIS A 32 11.59 -4.78 -5.67
N GLY A 33 12.25 -5.78 -5.11
CA GLY A 33 11.67 -6.62 -4.08
C GLY A 33 11.06 -5.73 -3.01
N ALA A 34 10.06 -6.22 -2.30
CA ALA A 34 9.32 -5.53 -1.26
C ALA A 34 10.25 -4.68 -0.36
N SER A 35 10.36 -3.39 -0.66
CA SER A 35 11.16 -2.48 0.14
C SER A 35 10.41 -2.12 1.43
N TRP A 36 11.15 -1.83 2.51
CA TRP A 36 10.53 -1.37 3.76
C TRP A 36 9.69 -0.10 3.59
N PRO A 37 10.14 0.93 2.84
CA PRO A 37 9.32 2.12 2.59
C PRO A 37 8.02 1.81 1.85
N THR A 38 8.05 0.90 0.86
CA THR A 38 6.85 0.49 0.14
C THR A 38 5.87 -0.23 1.06
N ALA A 39 6.36 -1.16 1.89
CA ALA A 39 5.54 -1.85 2.87
C ALA A 39 4.94 -0.89 3.91
N ALA A 40 5.72 0.05 4.42
CA ALA A 40 5.25 1.05 5.38
C ALA A 40 4.19 1.97 4.77
N LYS A 41 4.34 2.41 3.51
CA LYS A 41 3.32 3.20 2.81
C LYS A 41 2.02 2.41 2.64
N ALA A 42 2.10 1.14 2.23
CA ALA A 42 0.93 0.27 2.11
C ALA A 42 0.24 0.09 3.46
N THR A 43 1.00 -0.16 4.53
CA THR A 43 0.47 -0.29 5.89
C THR A 43 -0.19 1.00 6.36
N LEU A 44 0.43 2.16 6.12
CA LEU A 44 -0.13 3.46 6.52
C LEU A 44 -1.45 3.75 5.78
N HIS A 45 -1.52 3.41 4.49
CA HIS A 45 -2.75 3.56 3.71
C HIS A 45 -3.89 2.72 4.28
N CYS A 46 -3.62 1.44 4.57
CA CYS A 46 -4.56 0.52 5.21
C CYS A 46 -4.99 1.03 6.60
N LEU A 47 -4.01 1.42 7.43
CA LEU A 47 -4.25 1.94 8.78
C LEU A 47 -5.15 3.17 8.77
N THR A 48 -4.99 4.06 7.78
CA THR A 48 -5.85 5.25 7.66
C THR A 48 -7.32 4.85 7.43
N GLY A 49 -7.55 3.86 6.57
CA GLY A 49 -8.91 3.33 6.34
C GLY A 49 -9.49 2.68 7.60
N CYS A 50 -8.72 1.83 8.27
CA CYS A 50 -9.12 1.18 9.53
C CYS A 50 -9.43 2.22 10.61
N ALA A 51 -8.54 3.17 10.85
CA ALA A 51 -8.73 4.21 11.86
C ALA A 51 -10.01 5.04 11.66
N ILE A 52 -10.31 5.40 10.41
CA ILE A 52 -11.57 6.10 10.08
C ILE A 52 -12.77 5.21 10.42
N GLY A 53 -12.73 3.94 10.02
CA GLY A 53 -13.80 2.97 10.27
C GLY A 53 -14.04 2.73 11.74
N GLU A 54 -12.97 2.51 12.52
CA GLU A 54 -13.03 2.30 13.95
C GLU A 54 -13.58 3.52 14.71
N ILE A 55 -13.02 4.70 14.47
CA ILE A 55 -13.50 5.93 15.13
C ILE A 55 -14.97 6.16 14.80
N LEU A 56 -15.36 6.00 13.54
CA LEU A 56 -16.76 6.18 13.13
C LEU A 56 -17.67 5.14 13.81
N GLY A 57 -17.23 3.88 13.84
CA GLY A 57 -17.96 2.80 14.50
C GLY A 57 -18.17 3.06 16.00
N MET A 58 -17.14 3.53 16.68
CA MET A 58 -17.22 3.89 18.09
C MET A 58 -18.13 5.10 18.34
N VAL A 59 -18.05 6.13 17.49
CA VAL A 59 -18.95 7.30 17.58
C VAL A 59 -20.40 6.87 17.41
N ILE A 60 -20.70 6.05 16.43
CA ILE A 60 -22.06 5.55 16.16
C ILE A 60 -22.54 4.67 17.31
N GLY A 61 -21.71 3.70 17.75
CA GLY A 61 -22.08 2.79 18.83
C GLY A 61 -22.36 3.53 20.14
N THR A 62 -21.53 4.52 20.46
CA THR A 62 -21.73 5.39 21.64
C THR A 62 -23.01 6.22 21.50
N ALA A 63 -23.27 6.81 20.34
CA ALA A 63 -24.47 7.61 20.10
C ALA A 63 -25.76 6.79 20.19
N LEU A 64 -25.68 5.51 19.81
CA LEU A 64 -26.81 4.58 19.87
C LEU A 64 -26.91 3.82 21.21
N LEU A 65 -26.02 4.11 22.16
CA LEU A 65 -25.95 3.43 23.47
C LEU A 65 -25.79 1.91 23.34
N TRP A 66 -25.04 1.46 22.33
CA TRP A 66 -24.75 0.05 22.12
C TRP A 66 -23.72 -0.47 23.13
N GLY A 67 -23.79 -1.76 23.43
CA GLY A 67 -22.76 -2.40 24.22
C GLY A 67 -21.44 -2.54 23.47
N ASN A 68 -20.35 -2.80 24.20
CA ASN A 68 -18.99 -2.88 23.67
C ASN A 68 -18.86 -3.84 22.47
N VAL A 69 -19.50 -5.02 22.56
CA VAL A 69 -19.41 -6.04 21.48
C VAL A 69 -20.05 -5.55 20.18
N GLN A 70 -21.26 -4.96 20.26
CA GLN A 70 -21.93 -4.45 19.06
C GLN A 70 -21.15 -3.29 18.43
N THR A 71 -20.63 -2.40 19.27
CA THR A 71 -19.79 -1.27 18.83
C THR A 71 -18.52 -1.76 18.17
N MET A 72 -17.84 -2.74 18.74
CA MET A 72 -16.63 -3.34 18.18
C MET A 72 -16.91 -4.03 16.83
N VAL A 73 -17.97 -4.81 16.73
CA VAL A 73 -18.35 -5.46 15.47
C VAL A 73 -18.64 -4.41 14.36
N LEU A 74 -19.33 -3.32 14.73
CA LEU A 74 -19.56 -2.23 13.79
C LEU A 74 -18.23 -1.56 13.38
N ALA A 75 -17.36 -1.26 14.32
CA ALA A 75 -16.08 -0.61 14.07
C ALA A 75 -15.21 -1.45 13.11
N ILE A 76 -15.05 -2.74 13.39
CA ILE A 76 -14.33 -3.68 12.51
C ILE A 76 -14.97 -3.74 11.12
N SER A 77 -16.29 -3.82 11.03
CA SER A 77 -17.01 -3.86 9.75
C SER A 77 -16.76 -2.59 8.93
N LEU A 78 -16.77 -1.43 9.57
CA LEU A 78 -16.46 -0.16 8.91
C LEU A 78 -14.99 -0.05 8.54
N ALA A 79 -14.07 -0.56 9.36
CA ALA A 79 -12.64 -0.60 9.05
C ALA A 79 -12.38 -1.39 7.76
N PHE A 80 -12.98 -2.57 7.60
CA PHE A 80 -12.93 -3.32 6.35
C PHE A 80 -13.56 -2.56 5.17
N LEU A 81 -14.71 -1.96 5.38
CA LEU A 81 -15.40 -1.18 4.33
C LEU A 81 -14.54 -0.02 3.84
N PHE A 82 -14.00 0.78 4.74
CA PHE A 82 -13.16 1.92 4.39
C PHE A 82 -11.80 1.49 3.83
N GLY A 83 -11.15 0.48 4.41
CA GLY A 83 -9.91 -0.07 3.90
C GLY A 83 -10.04 -0.52 2.45
N TYR A 84 -11.02 -1.35 2.12
CA TYR A 84 -11.28 -1.77 0.74
C TYR A 84 -11.65 -0.60 -0.17
N SER A 85 -12.46 0.35 0.31
CA SER A 85 -12.86 1.51 -0.48
C SER A 85 -11.67 2.36 -0.88
N PHE A 86 -10.73 2.61 0.03
CA PHE A 86 -9.52 3.36 -0.26
C PHE A 86 -8.65 2.66 -1.31
N THR A 87 -8.43 1.36 -1.17
CA THR A 87 -7.64 0.59 -2.14
C THR A 87 -8.35 0.50 -3.48
N LEU A 88 -9.66 0.24 -3.49
CA LEU A 88 -10.45 0.21 -4.71
C LEU A 88 -10.38 1.55 -5.46
N PHE A 89 -10.48 2.66 -4.75
CA PHE A 89 -10.35 3.99 -5.33
C PHE A 89 -8.95 4.21 -5.93
N ALA A 90 -7.88 3.87 -5.18
CA ALA A 90 -6.51 4.00 -5.65
C ALA A 90 -6.23 3.17 -6.90
N VAL A 91 -6.67 1.90 -6.91
CA VAL A 91 -6.47 0.98 -8.03
C VAL A 91 -7.25 1.40 -9.27
N ARG A 92 -8.49 1.87 -9.10
CA ARG A 92 -9.27 2.43 -10.22
C ARG A 92 -8.65 3.69 -10.81
N ARG A 93 -8.11 4.55 -9.96
CA ARG A 93 -7.40 5.74 -10.41
C ARG A 93 -6.14 5.39 -11.21
N ALA A 94 -5.55 4.23 -10.95
CA ALA A 94 -4.44 3.67 -11.72
C ALA A 94 -4.86 3.05 -13.08
N GLY A 95 -6.16 3.11 -13.44
CA GLY A 95 -6.66 2.70 -14.76
C GLY A 95 -7.09 1.24 -14.88
N LEU A 96 -7.14 0.47 -13.78
CA LEU A 96 -7.63 -0.90 -13.82
C LEU A 96 -9.17 -0.93 -13.91
N ASP A 97 -9.69 -1.94 -14.61
CA ASP A 97 -11.13 -2.20 -14.64
C ASP A 97 -11.68 -2.62 -13.28
N PHE A 98 -12.99 -2.49 -13.08
CA PHE A 98 -13.62 -2.70 -11.79
C PHE A 98 -13.39 -4.11 -11.22
N LYS A 99 -13.48 -5.15 -12.04
CA LYS A 99 -13.30 -6.54 -11.58
C LYS A 99 -11.87 -6.80 -11.10
N SER A 100 -10.89 -6.33 -11.87
CA SER A 100 -9.47 -6.43 -11.50
C SER A 100 -9.18 -5.61 -10.26
N ALA A 101 -9.73 -4.40 -10.15
CA ALA A 101 -9.58 -3.54 -8.98
C ALA A 101 -10.12 -4.21 -7.70
N VAL A 102 -11.31 -4.78 -7.72
CA VAL A 102 -11.89 -5.51 -6.58
C VAL A 102 -11.03 -6.71 -6.20
N LYS A 103 -10.56 -7.49 -7.18
CA LYS A 103 -9.73 -8.67 -6.93
C LYS A 103 -8.41 -8.31 -6.26
N VAL A 104 -7.76 -7.23 -6.72
CA VAL A 104 -6.52 -6.71 -6.14
C VAL A 104 -6.76 -6.20 -4.72
N ALA A 105 -7.82 -5.41 -4.50
CA ALA A 105 -8.18 -4.91 -3.17
C ALA A 105 -8.40 -6.07 -2.19
N LEU A 106 -9.24 -7.03 -2.55
CA LEU A 106 -9.50 -8.19 -1.69
C LEU A 106 -8.22 -8.99 -1.38
N ALA A 107 -7.38 -9.23 -2.39
CA ALA A 107 -6.17 -10.01 -2.18
C ALA A 107 -5.11 -9.28 -1.33
N ALA A 108 -5.00 -7.95 -1.50
CA ALA A 108 -3.99 -7.14 -0.82
C ALA A 108 -4.38 -6.76 0.60
N ASP A 109 -5.64 -6.44 0.83
CA ASP A 109 -6.08 -5.78 2.07
C ASP A 109 -6.60 -6.75 3.12
N THR A 110 -7.24 -7.86 2.73
CA THR A 110 -7.91 -8.74 3.71
C THR A 110 -6.98 -9.17 4.83
N VAL A 111 -5.78 -9.65 4.51
CA VAL A 111 -4.82 -10.12 5.52
C VAL A 111 -4.29 -8.94 6.32
N SER A 112 -3.98 -7.84 5.65
CA SER A 112 -3.43 -6.63 6.29
C SER A 112 -4.42 -6.04 7.31
N ILE A 113 -5.68 -5.84 6.89
CA ILE A 113 -6.74 -5.32 7.75
C ILE A 113 -7.01 -6.30 8.90
N ALA A 114 -7.14 -7.60 8.61
CA ALA A 114 -7.40 -8.59 9.66
C ALA A 114 -6.31 -8.62 10.74
N VAL A 115 -5.03 -8.49 10.34
CA VAL A 115 -3.92 -8.41 11.30
C VAL A 115 -3.99 -7.12 12.11
N MET A 116 -4.28 -5.98 11.47
CA MET A 116 -4.43 -4.69 12.16
C MET A 116 -5.55 -4.75 13.19
N GLU A 117 -6.73 -5.18 12.77
CA GLU A 117 -7.91 -5.28 13.65
C GLU A 117 -7.68 -6.22 14.82
N LEU A 118 -7.01 -7.37 14.58
CA LEU A 118 -6.68 -8.32 15.63
C LEU A 118 -5.73 -7.71 16.65
N VAL A 119 -4.72 -6.99 16.21
CA VAL A 119 -3.71 -6.38 17.09
C VAL A 119 -4.31 -5.21 17.85
N ASP A 120 -4.99 -4.29 17.17
CA ASP A 120 -5.54 -3.08 17.77
C ASP A 120 -6.64 -3.41 18.77
N ASN A 121 -7.64 -4.16 18.37
CA ASN A 121 -8.71 -4.62 19.27
C ASN A 121 -8.17 -5.51 20.41
N GLY A 122 -7.14 -6.30 20.14
CA GLY A 122 -6.44 -7.08 21.17
C GLY A 122 -5.79 -6.19 22.23
N ILE A 123 -5.15 -5.09 21.83
CA ILE A 123 -4.55 -4.13 22.77
C ILE A 123 -5.64 -3.43 23.57
N ILE A 124 -6.72 -2.98 22.95
CA ILE A 124 -7.85 -2.36 23.64
C ILE A 124 -8.45 -3.34 24.67
N ALA A 125 -8.68 -4.59 24.28
CA ALA A 125 -9.23 -5.61 25.18
C ALA A 125 -8.31 -5.99 26.33
N LEU A 126 -6.99 -5.94 26.13
CA LEU A 126 -5.99 -6.25 27.15
C LEU A 126 -5.62 -5.05 28.05
N THR A 127 -6.00 -3.84 27.66
CA THR A 127 -5.72 -2.63 28.43
C THR A 127 -6.83 -2.44 29.48
N PRO A 128 -6.51 -2.52 30.78
CA PRO A 128 -7.51 -2.40 31.82
C PRO A 128 -8.29 -1.07 31.73
N GLY A 129 -9.62 -1.16 31.68
CA GLY A 129 -10.51 0.00 31.60
C GLY A 129 -10.65 0.63 30.19
N ALA A 130 -9.87 0.21 29.18
CA ALA A 130 -9.98 0.80 27.85
C ALA A 130 -11.32 0.47 27.15
N MET A 131 -11.85 -0.72 27.37
CA MET A 131 -13.15 -1.16 26.86
C MET A 131 -14.34 -0.36 27.42
N ASP A 132 -14.20 0.20 28.62
CA ASP A 132 -15.24 0.96 29.30
C ASP A 132 -14.95 2.48 29.29
N ALA A 133 -13.84 2.88 28.67
CA ALA A 133 -13.45 4.27 28.54
C ALA A 133 -14.35 5.01 27.54
N HIS A 134 -14.77 6.21 27.90
CA HIS A 134 -15.56 7.08 27.02
C HIS A 134 -14.68 7.81 26.00
N LEU A 135 -15.30 8.27 24.89
CA LEU A 135 -14.63 9.09 23.88
C LEU A 135 -14.00 10.38 24.44
N SER A 136 -14.46 10.84 25.62
CA SER A 136 -13.90 11.98 26.35
C SER A 136 -12.64 11.66 27.17
N ASP A 137 -12.34 10.38 27.36
CA ASP A 137 -11.29 9.93 28.27
C ASP A 137 -9.93 9.84 27.57
N GLY A 138 -8.88 10.35 28.23
CA GLY A 138 -7.52 10.24 27.71
C GLY A 138 -7.04 8.79 27.60
N LEU A 139 -7.55 7.88 28.43
CA LEU A 139 -7.26 6.45 28.38
C LEU A 139 -7.72 5.84 27.05
N PHE A 140 -8.94 6.20 26.60
CA PHE A 140 -9.47 5.76 25.31
C PHE A 140 -8.49 6.11 24.16
N TRP A 141 -8.14 7.37 24.02
CA TRP A 141 -7.25 7.83 22.94
C TRP A 141 -5.83 7.26 23.06
N SER A 142 -5.31 7.10 24.27
CA SER A 142 -3.98 6.53 24.45
C SER A 142 -3.93 5.03 24.10
N ALA A 143 -4.98 4.27 24.44
CA ALA A 143 -5.10 2.87 24.07
C ALA A 143 -5.27 2.72 22.54
N LEU A 144 -6.15 3.51 21.92
CA LEU A 144 -6.39 3.50 20.49
C LEU A 144 -5.13 3.88 19.69
N LEU A 145 -4.49 5.00 20.02
CA LEU A 145 -3.26 5.42 19.32
C LEU A 145 -2.10 4.46 19.56
N GLY A 146 -1.99 3.93 20.79
CA GLY A 146 -1.01 2.90 21.10
C GLY A 146 -1.24 1.63 20.30
N GLY A 147 -2.50 1.22 20.16
CA GLY A 147 -2.93 0.11 19.33
C GLY A 147 -2.53 0.32 17.87
N PHE A 148 -2.83 1.46 17.30
CA PHE A 148 -2.45 1.80 15.91
C PHE A 148 -0.94 1.76 15.68
N VAL A 149 -0.14 2.26 16.64
CA VAL A 149 1.32 2.18 16.53
C VAL A 149 1.81 0.74 16.51
N VAL A 150 1.31 -0.09 17.44
CA VAL A 150 1.69 -1.51 17.50
C VAL A 150 1.17 -2.27 16.29
N ALA A 151 -0.07 -2.02 15.87
CA ALA A 151 -0.65 -2.61 14.66
C ALA A 151 0.16 -2.24 13.42
N PHE A 152 0.60 -1.00 13.29
CA PHE A 152 1.49 -0.56 12.21
C PHE A 152 2.82 -1.32 12.21
N LEU A 153 3.46 -1.44 13.36
CA LEU A 153 4.76 -2.14 13.49
C LEU A 153 4.65 -3.62 13.16
N ILE A 154 3.56 -4.29 13.54
CA ILE A 154 3.34 -5.71 13.28
C ILE A 154 2.90 -5.94 11.83
N THR A 155 2.02 -5.10 11.29
CA THR A 155 1.47 -5.29 9.94
C THR A 155 2.46 -4.91 8.84
N THR A 156 3.39 -3.98 9.09
CA THR A 156 4.41 -3.60 8.10
C THR A 156 5.26 -4.77 7.61
N PRO A 157 5.85 -5.63 8.47
CA PRO A 157 6.56 -6.82 8.01
C PRO A 157 5.65 -7.84 7.30
N VAL A 158 4.39 -7.96 7.73
CA VAL A 158 3.39 -8.81 7.04
C VAL A 158 3.16 -8.31 5.62
N ASN A 159 2.94 -7.02 5.46
CA ASN A 159 2.79 -6.39 4.14
C ASN A 159 4.04 -6.55 3.29
N LYS A 160 5.22 -6.35 3.86
CA LYS A 160 6.49 -6.57 3.16
C LYS A 160 6.61 -8.00 2.63
N TRP A 161 6.24 -8.99 3.44
CA TRP A 161 6.24 -10.39 3.06
C TRP A 161 5.21 -10.68 1.95
N MET A 162 4.00 -10.13 2.04
CA MET A 162 2.96 -10.29 1.02
C MET A 162 3.36 -9.65 -0.32
N ILE A 163 3.93 -8.44 -0.28
CA ILE A 163 4.43 -7.74 -1.47
C ILE A 163 5.54 -8.57 -2.13
N GLY A 164 6.48 -9.09 -1.35
CA GLY A 164 7.57 -9.94 -1.83
C GLY A 164 7.09 -11.23 -2.50
N ARG A 165 5.86 -11.67 -2.21
CA ARG A 165 5.23 -12.83 -2.85
C ARG A 165 4.28 -12.46 -4.00
N GLY A 166 4.29 -11.21 -4.45
CA GLY A 166 3.40 -10.72 -5.51
C GLY A 166 1.91 -10.66 -5.12
N LYS A 167 1.60 -10.65 -3.83
CA LYS A 167 0.23 -10.64 -3.31
C LYS A 167 -0.15 -9.34 -2.59
N GLY A 168 0.68 -8.29 -2.68
CA GLY A 168 0.47 -7.05 -1.94
C GLY A 168 0.16 -5.85 -2.84
N HIS A 169 -0.11 -4.69 -2.22
CA HIS A 169 -0.38 -3.39 -2.86
C HIS A 169 0.66 -2.94 -3.91
N ALA A 170 1.89 -3.51 -3.89
CA ALA A 170 2.90 -3.20 -4.88
C ALA A 170 2.53 -3.63 -6.30
N VAL A 171 1.57 -4.55 -6.45
CA VAL A 171 1.02 -4.91 -7.77
C VAL A 171 0.36 -3.70 -8.44
N VAL A 172 -0.14 -2.73 -7.66
CA VAL A 172 -0.74 -1.49 -8.19
C VAL A 172 0.30 -0.54 -8.75
N HIS A 173 1.51 -0.51 -8.19
CA HIS A 173 2.60 0.35 -8.65
C HIS A 173 3.40 -0.21 -9.82
N ALA A 174 3.22 -1.48 -10.18
CA ALA A 174 3.87 -2.10 -11.33
C ALA A 174 3.21 -1.75 -12.67
N TYR A 175 2.10 -1.01 -12.65
CA TYR A 175 1.37 -0.57 -13.86
C TYR A 175 1.55 0.93 -14.17
N HIS A 176 2.57 1.59 -13.57
CA HIS A 176 2.97 2.96 -13.90
C HIS A 176 4.31 2.99 -14.59
#